data_b54490616a85ff94dd047874dc50a7e9
#
_entry.id   b54490616a85ff94dd047874dc50a7e9
#
_cell.length_a   1.000
_cell.length_b   1.000
_cell.length_c   1.000
_cell.angle_alpha   90.00
_cell.angle_beta   90.00
_cell.angle_gamma   90.00
#
_symmetry.space_group_name_H-M   'P 1'
#
loop_
_entity.id
_entity.type
_entity.pdbx_description
1 polymer ?
#
loop_
_entity_poly.entity_id
_entity_poly.type
_entity_poly.pdbx_seq_one_letter_code
_entity_poly.pdbx_strand_id
1 'polypeptide(L)'
;MIEGTFYDPVPVKPEKLEMLIKEHVAYLQRGYDEGWMLFSGPKAHSGGGIILMKADSAETIDEFLENDPFKKNGILEYHVVEFRFHDGQPEVKSWFS
;
A
#
# COMPACT_ATOMS: atom_id res chain seq x y z
N MET A 1 -4.54 -2.54 7.94
CA MET A 1 -5.02 -1.76 6.79
C MET A 1 -4.23 -0.48 6.66
N ILE A 2 -3.89 -0.15 5.44
CA ILE A 2 -3.04 1.01 5.17
C ILE A 2 -3.79 1.93 4.21
N GLU A 3 -3.90 3.19 4.57
CA GLU A 3 -4.48 4.21 3.70
C GLU A 3 -3.38 5.14 3.21
N GLY A 4 -3.23 5.25 1.88
CA GLY A 4 -2.35 6.23 1.27
C GLY A 4 -3.14 7.43 0.78
N THR A 5 -2.66 8.62 1.08
CA THR A 5 -3.31 9.87 0.65
C THR A 5 -2.28 10.74 -0.06
N PHE A 6 -2.57 11.07 -1.32
CA PHE A 6 -1.71 11.97 -2.08
C PHE A 6 -1.78 13.38 -1.52
N TYR A 7 -0.65 14.07 -1.54
CA TYR A 7 -0.65 15.50 -1.28
C TYR A 7 -1.42 16.22 -2.39
N ASP A 8 -2.10 17.29 -2.05
CA ASP A 8 -2.87 18.09 -2.99
C ASP A 8 -2.42 19.56 -2.90
N PRO A 9 -1.73 20.07 -3.94
CA PRO A 9 -1.39 19.40 -5.20
C PRO A 9 -0.27 18.38 -5.05
N VAL A 10 -0.23 17.42 -5.97
CA VAL A 10 0.87 16.46 -6.05
C VAL A 10 2.14 17.21 -6.47
N PRO A 11 3.24 17.14 -5.70
CA PRO A 11 4.40 18.01 -5.91
C PRO A 11 5.36 17.53 -7.01
N VAL A 12 4.84 16.86 -8.03
CA VAL A 12 5.64 16.44 -9.19
C VAL A 12 4.86 16.69 -10.47
N LYS A 13 5.55 16.78 -11.60
CA LYS A 13 4.92 16.98 -12.90
C LYS A 13 4.11 15.74 -13.32
N PRO A 14 3.08 15.89 -14.17
CA PRO A 14 2.27 14.76 -14.63
C PRO A 14 3.07 13.61 -15.24
N GLU A 15 4.11 13.91 -16.00
CA GLU A 15 4.97 12.90 -16.62
C GLU A 15 5.71 12.08 -15.54
N LYS A 16 6.19 12.75 -14.52
CA LYS A 16 6.86 12.10 -13.40
C LYS A 16 5.87 11.23 -12.61
N LEU A 17 4.67 11.74 -12.38
CA LEU A 17 3.63 11.00 -11.67
C LEU A 17 3.27 9.72 -12.43
N GLU A 18 3.12 9.79 -13.75
CA GLU A 18 2.83 8.62 -14.58
C GLU A 18 3.91 7.55 -14.43
N MET A 19 5.18 7.97 -14.42
CA MET A 19 6.29 7.05 -14.23
C MET A 19 6.29 6.43 -12.83
N LEU A 20 6.00 7.23 -11.80
CA LEU A 20 5.93 6.76 -10.41
C LEU A 20 4.79 5.76 -10.20
N ILE A 21 3.66 5.95 -10.89
CA ILE A 21 2.54 5.00 -10.82
C ILE A 21 2.99 3.63 -11.31
N LYS A 22 3.72 3.57 -12.41
CA LYS A 22 4.24 2.30 -12.95
C LYS A 22 5.21 1.64 -11.98
N GLU A 23 6.11 2.42 -11.41
CA GLU A 23 7.08 1.92 -10.43
C GLU A 23 6.38 1.43 -9.16
N HIS A 24 5.37 2.17 -8.71
CA HIS A 24 4.57 1.80 -7.53
C HIS A 24 3.85 0.47 -7.75
N VAL A 25 3.19 0.28 -8.89
CA VAL A 25 2.49 -0.97 -9.21
C VAL A 25 3.47 -2.15 -9.23
N ALA A 26 4.63 -1.97 -9.83
CA ALA A 26 5.67 -3.00 -9.84
C ALA A 26 6.19 -3.31 -8.43
N TYR A 27 6.32 -2.28 -7.60
CA TYR A 27 6.76 -2.44 -6.22
C TYR A 27 5.73 -3.23 -5.40
N LEU A 28 4.44 -2.89 -5.51
CA LEU A 28 3.38 -3.62 -4.81
C LEU A 28 3.31 -5.07 -5.24
N GLN A 29 3.61 -5.37 -6.50
CA GLN A 29 3.63 -6.75 -6.98
C GLN A 29 4.61 -7.61 -6.19
N ARG A 30 5.73 -7.04 -5.74
CA ARG A 30 6.69 -7.73 -4.88
C ARG A 30 6.03 -8.12 -3.55
N GLY A 31 5.21 -7.24 -2.99
CA GLY A 31 4.47 -7.55 -1.76
C GLY A 31 3.49 -8.70 -1.94
N TYR A 32 2.83 -8.77 -3.11
CA TYR A 32 1.98 -9.91 -3.44
C TYR A 32 2.78 -11.19 -3.61
N ASP A 33 3.89 -11.14 -4.33
CA ASP A 33 4.74 -12.30 -4.59
C ASP A 33 5.32 -12.88 -3.29
N GLU A 34 5.64 -12.02 -2.33
CA GLU A 34 6.15 -12.44 -1.02
C GLU A 34 5.04 -12.91 -0.07
N GLY A 35 3.77 -12.76 -0.46
CA GLY A 35 2.64 -13.16 0.36
C GLY A 35 2.29 -12.19 1.48
N TRP A 36 2.79 -10.96 1.44
CA TRP A 36 2.50 -9.94 2.45
C TRP A 36 1.20 -9.20 2.21
N MET A 37 0.78 -9.07 0.95
CA MET A 37 -0.39 -8.29 0.58
C MET A 37 -1.55 -9.20 0.19
N LEU A 38 -2.75 -8.88 0.71
CA LEU A 38 -3.97 -9.60 0.34
C LEU A 38 -4.68 -8.90 -0.81
N PHE A 39 -4.86 -7.59 -0.73
CA PHE A 39 -5.44 -6.80 -1.80
C PHE A 39 -5.01 -5.34 -1.68
N SER A 40 -5.21 -4.61 -2.77
CA SER A 40 -5.02 -3.17 -2.80
C SER A 40 -5.91 -2.58 -3.89
N GLY A 41 -6.15 -1.29 -3.83
CA GLY A 41 -6.93 -0.60 -4.85
C GLY A 41 -6.97 0.89 -4.59
N PRO A 42 -7.33 1.68 -5.62
CA PRO A 42 -7.49 3.12 -5.45
C PRO A 42 -8.73 3.43 -4.62
N LYS A 43 -8.70 4.58 -3.93
CA LYS A 43 -9.90 5.09 -3.26
C LYS A 43 -10.99 5.37 -4.30
N ALA A 44 -12.26 5.18 -3.93
CA ALA A 44 -13.40 5.30 -4.84
C ALA A 44 -13.50 6.66 -5.52
N HIS A 45 -13.11 7.72 -4.82
CA HIS A 45 -13.23 9.10 -5.31
C HIS A 45 -11.87 9.77 -5.50
N SER A 46 -10.84 8.99 -5.85
CA SER A 46 -9.46 9.43 -6.05
C SER A 46 -8.76 9.86 -4.76
N GLY A 47 -7.55 10.37 -4.88
CA GLY A 47 -6.79 10.91 -3.76
C GLY A 47 -5.87 9.93 -3.07
N GLY A 48 -5.79 8.70 -3.53
CA GLY A 48 -4.90 7.72 -2.94
C GLY A 48 -5.40 6.30 -3.09
N GLY A 49 -4.97 5.42 -2.19
CA GLY A 49 -5.29 4.01 -2.26
C GLY A 49 -5.35 3.33 -0.90
N ILE A 50 -5.77 2.09 -0.91
CA ILE A 50 -5.89 1.23 0.26
C ILE A 50 -5.09 -0.03 0.01
N ILE A 51 -4.37 -0.49 1.05
CA ILE A 51 -3.62 -1.75 1.01
C ILE A 51 -3.98 -2.55 2.26
N LEU A 52 -4.23 -3.85 2.09
CA LEU A 52 -4.33 -4.77 3.23
C LEU A 52 -3.12 -5.68 3.22
N MET A 53 -2.31 -5.60 4.28
CA MET A 53 -1.06 -6.35 4.44
C MET A 53 -1.04 -7.11 5.76
N LYS A 54 -0.21 -8.16 5.80
CA LYS A 54 0.18 -8.81 7.05
C LYS A 54 1.71 -8.85 7.16
N ALA A 55 2.21 -8.81 8.38
CA ALA A 55 3.64 -9.00 8.66
C ALA A 55 3.80 -9.42 10.12
N ASP A 56 4.98 -9.97 10.42
CA ASP A 56 5.29 -10.41 11.79
C ASP A 56 5.56 -9.23 12.73
N SER A 57 5.86 -8.07 12.19
CA SER A 57 6.14 -6.87 12.98
C SER A 57 5.73 -5.60 12.25
N ALA A 58 5.44 -4.55 13.04
CA ALA A 58 5.13 -3.23 12.50
C ALA A 58 6.32 -2.65 11.71
N GLU A 59 7.54 -2.95 12.13
CA GLU A 59 8.76 -2.47 11.47
C GLU A 59 8.85 -2.98 10.04
N THR A 60 8.44 -4.22 9.77
CA THR A 60 8.44 -4.78 8.42
C THR A 60 7.50 -4.00 7.50
N ILE A 61 6.31 -3.65 8.01
CA ILE A 61 5.35 -2.86 7.25
C ILE A 61 5.89 -1.45 7.00
N ASP A 62 6.42 -0.81 8.03
CA ASP A 62 6.98 0.53 7.92
C ASP A 62 8.10 0.58 6.89
N GLU A 63 9.01 -0.40 6.92
CA GLU A 63 10.11 -0.49 5.96
C GLU A 63 9.59 -0.67 4.54
N PHE A 64 8.59 -1.53 4.35
CA PHE A 64 7.99 -1.74 3.04
C PHE A 64 7.39 -0.45 2.49
N LEU A 65 6.63 0.29 3.32
CA LEU A 65 5.99 1.52 2.91
C LEU A 65 7.00 2.64 2.63
N GLU A 66 8.06 2.75 3.44
CA GLU A 66 9.11 3.76 3.25
C GLU A 66 9.85 3.59 1.92
N ASN A 67 9.92 2.39 1.41
CA ASN A 67 10.60 2.09 0.14
C ASN A 67 9.67 2.11 -1.08
N ASP A 68 8.39 2.39 -0.89
CA ASP A 68 7.46 2.59 -1.99
C ASP A 68 7.86 3.84 -2.79
N PRO A 69 7.92 3.76 -4.13
CA PRO A 69 8.25 4.92 -4.96
C PRO A 69 7.43 6.17 -4.67
N PHE A 70 6.15 6.04 -4.34
CA PHE A 70 5.31 7.19 -3.97
C PHE A 70 5.81 7.85 -2.69
N LYS A 71 6.11 7.07 -1.68
CA LYS A 71 6.60 7.58 -0.40
C LYS A 71 7.99 8.19 -0.55
N LYS A 72 8.90 7.49 -1.25
CA LYS A 72 10.27 7.97 -1.48
C LYS A 72 10.32 9.29 -2.23
N ASN A 73 9.35 9.54 -3.10
CA ASN A 73 9.28 10.78 -3.87
C ASN A 73 8.39 11.85 -3.23
N GLY A 74 7.92 11.59 -2.01
CA GLY A 74 7.21 12.59 -1.22
C GLY A 74 5.84 13.00 -1.77
N ILE A 75 5.17 12.12 -2.53
CA ILE A 75 3.90 12.48 -3.17
C ILE A 75 2.67 11.99 -2.41
N LEU A 76 2.85 11.12 -1.40
CA LEU A 76 1.75 10.70 -0.55
C LEU A 76 2.21 10.40 0.86
N GLU A 77 1.25 10.33 1.78
CA GLU A 77 1.43 9.85 3.14
C GLU A 77 0.66 8.57 3.34
N TYR A 78 1.22 7.69 4.18
CA TYR A 78 0.53 6.48 4.60
C TYR A 78 0.04 6.61 6.04
N HIS A 79 -1.18 6.14 6.26
CA HIS A 79 -1.76 5.97 7.59
C HIS A 79 -1.98 4.48 7.82
N VAL A 80 -1.37 3.93 8.86
CA VAL A 80 -1.44 2.49 9.16
C VAL A 80 -2.41 2.26 10.29
N VAL A 81 -3.38 1.36 10.06
CA VAL A 81 -4.28 0.88 11.11
C VAL A 81 -3.95 -0.58 11.34
N GLU A 82 -3.33 -0.87 12.48
CA GLU A 82 -3.01 -2.23 12.87
C GLU A 82 -4.24 -2.88 13.50
N PHE A 83 -4.53 -4.11 13.09
CA PHE A 83 -5.66 -4.84 13.66
C PHE A 83 -5.35 -6.33 13.73
N ARG A 84 -6.12 -7.06 14.52
CA ARG A 84 -6.03 -8.51 14.62
C ARG A 84 -7.13 -9.13 13.80
N PHE A 85 -6.76 -10.08 12.94
CA PHE A 85 -7.75 -10.84 12.20
C PHE A 85 -8.60 -11.67 13.18
N HIS A 86 -9.92 -11.59 13.05
CA HIS A 86 -10.85 -12.38 13.89
C HIS A 86 -11.58 -13.40 13.04
N ASP A 87 -12.21 -12.99 11.95
CA ASP A 87 -13.01 -13.88 11.12
C ASP A 87 -13.16 -13.31 9.71
N GLY A 88 -13.50 -14.17 8.76
CA GLY A 88 -13.70 -13.78 7.37
C GLY A 88 -14.15 -14.94 6.52
N GLN A 89 -14.25 -14.70 5.23
CA GLN A 89 -14.54 -15.75 4.27
C GLN A 89 -13.42 -16.80 4.26
N PRO A 90 -13.68 -18.05 3.83
CA PRO A 90 -12.69 -19.13 3.88
C PRO A 90 -11.33 -18.77 3.25
N GLU A 91 -11.34 -18.07 2.13
CA GLU A 91 -10.12 -17.69 1.43
C GLU A 91 -9.29 -16.70 2.28
N VAL A 92 -9.96 -15.79 2.96
CA VAL A 92 -9.32 -14.81 3.84
C VAL A 92 -8.74 -15.49 5.07
N LYS A 93 -9.52 -16.40 5.68
CA LYS A 93 -9.03 -17.20 6.82
C LYS A 93 -7.77 -17.97 6.45
N SER A 94 -7.77 -18.59 5.27
CA SER A 94 -6.62 -19.35 4.78
C SER A 94 -5.38 -18.47 4.65
N TRP A 95 -5.56 -17.24 4.17
CA TRP A 95 -4.45 -16.31 4.00
C TRP A 95 -3.82 -15.90 5.34
N PHE A 96 -4.62 -15.77 6.39
CA PHE A 96 -4.15 -15.39 7.72
C PHE A 96 -3.64 -16.57 8.57
N SER A 97 -3.86 -17.78 8.15
CA SER A 97 -3.45 -18.98 8.91
C SER A 97 -1.96 -19.29 8.80
#